data_84be8381686b9f4fb130d927a71f2874
#
_entry.id   84be8381686b9f4fb130d927a71f2874
#
_cell.length_a   1.000
_cell.length_b   1.000
_cell.length_c   1.000
_cell.angle_alpha   90.00
_cell.angle_beta   90.00
_cell.angle_gamma   90.00
#
_symmetry.space_group_name_H-M   'P 1'
#
loop_
_entity.id
_entity.type
_entity.pdbx_description
1 polymer ?
#
loop_
_entity_poly.entity_id
_entity_poly.type
_entity_poly.pdbx_seq_one_letter_code
_entity_poly.pdbx_strand_id
1 'polypeptide(L)'
;MDSFTRNYSLVLGAIVLGLLAWWLSSVWQPRVWELNEMLESDPKISDYPYQFRVLRLEHGVATLSTPRSFNVPAIRFLEIIHPNLAGKSQDDPAMLAAQQDLIDHQKRAQGLMLAQPDVERTDWELDVKWLADHGVQVPVGGAQMQ
;
A
#
# COMPACT_ATOMS: atom_id res chain seq x y z
N MET A 1 -3.33 -47.58 -23.88
CA MET A 1 -3.12 -46.15 -24.07
C MET A 1 -2.18 -45.98 -25.23
N ASP A 2 -2.67 -45.34 -26.28
CA ASP A 2 -1.86 -45.07 -27.46
C ASP A 2 -0.77 -44.03 -27.12
N SER A 3 0.38 -44.18 -27.78
CA SER A 3 1.49 -43.25 -27.60
C SER A 3 1.11 -41.79 -27.86
N PHE A 4 0.12 -41.56 -28.71
CA PHE A 4 -0.46 -40.24 -29.01
C PHE A 4 -1.15 -39.63 -27.77
N THR A 5 -2.00 -40.39 -27.09
CA THR A 5 -2.72 -39.92 -25.90
C THR A 5 -1.76 -39.63 -24.75
N ARG A 6 -0.71 -40.45 -24.60
CA ARG A 6 0.31 -40.24 -23.57
C ARG A 6 1.13 -38.97 -23.83
N ASN A 7 1.54 -38.78 -25.07
CA ASN A 7 2.30 -37.57 -25.45
C ASN A 7 1.44 -36.31 -25.32
N TYR A 8 0.15 -36.35 -25.71
CA TYR A 8 -0.78 -35.26 -25.55
C TYR A 8 -0.97 -34.89 -24.08
N SER A 9 -1.15 -35.88 -23.21
CA SER A 9 -1.31 -35.64 -21.75
C SER A 9 -0.06 -35.02 -21.13
N LEU A 10 1.13 -35.44 -21.57
CA LEU A 10 2.40 -34.89 -21.10
C LEU A 10 2.59 -33.42 -21.51
N VAL A 11 2.25 -33.11 -22.78
CA VAL A 11 2.34 -31.74 -23.29
C VAL A 11 1.33 -30.83 -22.59
N LEU A 12 0.08 -31.31 -22.43
CA LEU A 12 -0.95 -30.57 -21.72
C LEU A 12 -0.57 -30.32 -20.27
N GLY A 13 -0.04 -31.34 -19.59
CA GLY A 13 0.46 -31.21 -18.21
C GLY A 13 1.60 -30.19 -18.09
N ALA A 14 2.53 -30.18 -19.04
CA ALA A 14 3.62 -29.20 -19.07
C ALA A 14 3.11 -27.76 -19.28
N ILE A 15 2.12 -27.58 -20.16
CA ILE A 15 1.52 -26.25 -20.38
C ILE A 15 0.82 -25.77 -19.13
N VAL A 16 0.02 -26.61 -18.46
CA VAL A 16 -0.67 -26.26 -17.21
C VAL A 16 0.31 -25.90 -16.11
N LEU A 17 1.36 -26.68 -15.94
CA LEU A 17 2.43 -26.40 -14.96
C LEU A 17 3.15 -25.09 -15.28
N GLY A 18 3.44 -24.83 -16.55
CA GLY A 18 4.05 -23.58 -16.99
C GLY A 18 3.18 -22.35 -16.70
N LEU A 19 1.89 -22.46 -16.98
CA LEU A 19 0.92 -21.39 -16.68
C LEU A 19 0.76 -21.17 -15.18
N LEU A 20 0.74 -22.26 -14.41
CA LEU A 20 0.65 -22.18 -12.94
C LEU A 20 1.91 -21.54 -12.36
N ALA A 21 3.09 -21.93 -12.81
CA ALA A 21 4.35 -21.35 -12.38
C ALA A 21 4.44 -19.86 -12.74
N TRP A 22 4.00 -19.51 -13.94
CA TRP A 22 3.94 -18.10 -14.38
C TRP A 22 2.97 -17.29 -13.53
N TRP A 23 1.77 -17.83 -13.25
CA TRP A 23 0.78 -17.20 -12.40
C TRP A 23 1.30 -17.00 -10.96
N LEU A 24 1.91 -18.03 -10.38
CA LEU A 24 2.52 -17.96 -9.04
C LEU A 24 3.62 -16.92 -8.99
N SER A 25 4.47 -16.84 -10.01
CA SER A 25 5.56 -15.86 -10.05
C SER A 25 5.04 -14.42 -10.22
N SER A 26 3.89 -14.24 -10.88
CA SER A 26 3.29 -12.92 -11.06
C SER A 26 2.59 -12.41 -9.80
N VAL A 27 2.07 -13.31 -8.97
CA VAL A 27 1.41 -12.97 -7.70
C VAL A 27 2.40 -12.87 -6.54
N TRP A 28 3.48 -13.65 -6.61
CA TRP A 28 4.47 -13.69 -5.54
C TRP A 28 5.51 -12.59 -5.71
N GLN A 29 5.43 -11.57 -4.85
CA GLN A 29 6.36 -10.45 -4.83
C GLN A 29 7.15 -10.45 -3.51
N PRO A 30 8.20 -11.30 -3.38
CA PRO A 30 8.97 -11.39 -2.14
C PRO A 30 9.64 -10.06 -1.78
N ARG A 31 10.01 -9.24 -2.77
CA ARG A 31 10.61 -7.93 -2.53
C ARG A 31 9.64 -6.97 -1.84
N VAL A 32 8.37 -6.99 -2.19
CA VAL A 32 7.33 -6.19 -1.50
C VAL A 32 7.21 -6.60 -0.04
N TRP A 33 7.31 -7.89 0.27
CA TRP A 33 7.31 -8.36 1.66
C TRP A 33 8.51 -7.84 2.45
N GLU A 34 9.71 -7.88 1.87
CA GLU A 34 10.91 -7.33 2.51
C GLU A 34 10.77 -5.82 2.79
N LEU A 35 10.24 -5.06 1.84
CA LEU A 35 10.00 -3.64 2.01
C LEU A 35 8.97 -3.37 3.11
N ASN A 36 7.90 -4.14 3.18
CA ASN A 36 6.91 -4.04 4.24
C ASN A 36 7.50 -4.42 5.61
N GLU A 37 8.35 -5.44 5.66
CA GLU A 37 9.05 -5.81 6.88
C GLU A 37 9.95 -4.68 7.39
N MET A 38 10.62 -3.96 6.49
CA MET A 38 11.40 -2.77 6.86
C MET A 38 10.51 -1.69 7.48
N LEU A 39 9.32 -1.43 6.91
CA LEU A 39 8.39 -0.46 7.46
C LEU A 39 7.86 -0.89 8.83
N GLU A 40 7.51 -2.15 8.98
CA GLU A 40 7.01 -2.70 10.25
C GLU A 40 8.09 -2.74 11.34
N SER A 41 9.34 -2.91 10.95
CA SER A 41 10.48 -2.95 11.87
C SER A 41 10.95 -1.56 12.32
N ASP A 42 10.54 -0.51 11.63
CA ASP A 42 10.86 0.86 12.06
C ASP A 42 9.95 1.28 13.21
N PRO A 43 10.50 1.55 14.42
CA PRO A 43 9.69 1.83 15.60
C PRO A 43 8.78 3.05 15.42
N LYS A 44 9.28 4.07 14.74
CA LYS A 44 8.52 5.31 14.53
C LYS A 44 7.31 5.10 13.61
N ILE A 45 7.45 4.26 12.60
CA ILE A 45 6.36 3.92 11.68
C ILE A 45 5.38 2.94 12.32
N SER A 46 5.88 1.92 13.02
CA SER A 46 5.04 0.89 13.65
C SER A 46 4.22 1.43 14.83
N ASP A 47 4.70 2.47 15.52
CA ASP A 47 3.98 3.10 16.62
C ASP A 47 2.85 4.03 16.18
N TYR A 48 2.79 4.35 14.89
CA TYR A 48 1.72 5.19 14.35
C TYR A 48 0.41 4.39 14.21
N PRO A 49 -0.77 4.98 14.49
CA PRO A 49 -2.05 4.26 14.43
C PRO A 49 -2.46 3.75 13.05
N TYR A 50 -1.84 4.24 12.00
CA TYR A 50 -2.01 3.76 10.63
C TYR A 50 -0.72 3.12 10.14
N GLN A 51 -0.79 1.89 9.66
CA GLN A 51 0.36 1.19 9.11
C GLN A 51 0.53 1.49 7.62
N PHE A 52 1.57 2.25 7.28
CA PHE A 52 1.97 2.46 5.88
C PHE A 52 2.53 1.17 5.30
N ARG A 53 2.11 0.83 4.09
CA ARG A 53 2.52 -0.40 3.40
C ARG A 53 2.89 -0.13 1.96
N VAL A 54 3.83 -0.92 1.45
CA VAL A 54 4.12 -1.00 0.03
C VAL A 54 3.11 -1.95 -0.59
N LEU A 55 2.38 -1.46 -1.59
CA LEU A 55 1.36 -2.23 -2.29
C LEU A 55 1.96 -2.99 -3.48
N ARG A 56 2.92 -2.37 -4.17
CA ARG A 56 3.63 -2.96 -5.30
C ARG A 56 4.95 -2.24 -5.56
N LEU A 57 5.86 -2.94 -6.21
CA LEU A 57 7.11 -2.39 -6.73
C LEU A 57 7.21 -2.79 -8.20
N GLU A 58 7.09 -1.82 -9.09
CA GLU A 58 7.11 -2.01 -10.54
C GLU A 58 7.97 -0.94 -11.20
N HIS A 59 8.89 -1.36 -12.05
CA HIS A 59 9.76 -0.44 -12.81
C HIS A 59 10.45 0.63 -11.96
N GLY A 60 10.93 0.24 -10.76
CA GLY A 60 11.59 1.16 -9.85
C GLY A 60 10.64 2.07 -9.06
N VAL A 61 9.33 1.92 -9.21
CA VAL A 61 8.32 2.70 -8.49
C VAL A 61 7.71 1.89 -7.36
N ALA A 62 7.94 2.31 -6.13
CA ALA A 62 7.29 1.76 -4.95
C ALA A 62 5.99 2.53 -4.68
N THR A 63 4.85 1.86 -4.80
CA THR A 63 3.54 2.43 -4.48
C THR A 63 3.21 2.14 -3.03
N LEU A 64 3.05 3.20 -2.25
CA LEU A 64 2.73 3.15 -0.81
C LEU A 64 1.26 3.47 -0.57
N SER A 65 0.66 2.85 0.44
CA SER A 65 -0.67 3.19 0.89
C SER A 65 -0.70 4.51 1.66
N THR A 66 -1.77 5.28 1.51
CA THR A 66 -2.00 6.52 2.25
C THR A 66 -3.46 6.63 2.68
N PRO A 67 -3.75 7.19 3.87
CA PRO A 67 -5.13 7.38 4.33
C PRO A 67 -5.76 8.68 3.84
N ARG A 68 -5.07 9.49 3.04
CA ARG A 68 -5.55 10.78 2.55
C ARG A 68 -5.36 10.93 1.04
N SER A 69 -6.23 11.74 0.43
CA SER A 69 -6.12 12.15 -0.96
C SER A 69 -6.72 13.54 -1.15
N PHE A 70 -6.72 14.01 -2.38
CA PHE A 70 -7.42 15.25 -2.72
C PHE A 70 -8.92 15.22 -2.34
N ASN A 71 -9.56 14.08 -2.56
CA ASN A 71 -11.00 13.90 -2.27
C ASN A 71 -11.28 13.43 -0.83
N VAL A 72 -10.26 13.00 -0.11
CA VAL A 72 -10.36 12.58 1.30
C VAL A 72 -9.34 13.37 2.10
N PRO A 73 -9.73 14.53 2.65
CA PRO A 73 -8.83 15.39 3.42
C PRO A 73 -8.24 14.68 4.63
N ALA A 74 -7.01 15.05 4.99
CA ALA A 74 -6.32 14.49 6.14
C ALA A 74 -7.11 14.61 7.45
N ILE A 75 -7.89 15.67 7.59
CA ILE A 75 -8.72 15.90 8.79
C ILE A 75 -9.70 14.75 9.06
N ARG A 76 -10.28 14.15 8.02
CA ARG A 76 -11.19 13.01 8.19
C ARG A 76 -10.48 11.80 8.77
N PHE A 77 -9.29 11.51 8.29
CA PHE A 77 -8.45 10.44 8.82
C PHE A 77 -8.02 10.74 10.26
N LEU A 78 -7.58 11.97 10.52
CA LEU A 78 -7.07 12.36 11.84
C LEU A 78 -8.16 12.31 12.91
N GLU A 79 -9.40 12.64 12.58
CA GLU A 79 -10.53 12.49 13.50
C GLU A 79 -10.80 11.03 13.89
N ILE A 80 -10.49 10.09 12.99
CA ILE A 80 -10.66 8.65 13.26
C ILE A 80 -9.60 8.16 14.23
N ILE A 81 -8.33 8.45 13.99
CA ILE A 81 -7.23 7.99 14.84
C ILE A 81 -7.08 8.81 16.12
N HIS A 82 -7.59 10.02 16.13
CA HIS A 82 -7.60 10.94 17.28
C HIS A 82 -9.03 11.46 17.53
N PRO A 83 -9.89 10.67 18.17
CA PRO A 83 -11.30 11.08 18.41
C PRO A 83 -11.45 12.40 19.18
N ASN A 84 -10.45 12.75 19.99
CA ASN A 84 -10.42 14.04 20.72
C ASN A 84 -10.30 15.26 19.79
N LEU A 85 -9.92 15.07 18.52
CA LEU A 85 -9.84 16.14 17.51
C LEU A 85 -11.14 16.33 16.74
N ALA A 86 -12.13 15.44 16.93
CA ALA A 86 -13.40 15.52 16.22
C ALA A 86 -14.09 16.87 16.51
N GLY A 87 -14.54 17.52 15.42
CA GLY A 87 -15.18 18.84 15.50
C GLY A 87 -14.24 20.03 15.65
N LYS A 88 -12.93 19.81 15.76
CA LYS A 88 -11.96 20.91 15.77
C LYS A 88 -11.71 21.44 14.36
N SER A 89 -11.42 22.74 14.26
CA SER A 89 -11.09 23.36 12.98
C SER A 89 -9.72 22.93 12.47
N GLN A 90 -9.48 23.12 11.17
CA GLN A 90 -8.16 22.84 10.57
C GLN A 90 -7.04 23.69 11.16
N ASP A 91 -7.38 24.87 11.69
CA ASP A 91 -6.42 25.81 12.27
C ASP A 91 -6.19 25.59 13.77
N ASP A 92 -6.92 24.65 14.38
CA ASP A 92 -6.71 24.31 15.78
C ASP A 92 -5.26 23.79 15.98
N PRO A 93 -4.53 24.28 17.01
CA PRO A 93 -3.14 23.88 17.24
C PRO A 93 -2.94 22.36 17.37
N ALA A 94 -3.87 21.66 18.00
CA ALA A 94 -3.81 20.20 18.13
C ALA A 94 -4.02 19.51 16.80
N MET A 95 -4.91 20.03 15.95
CA MET A 95 -5.14 19.51 14.60
C MET A 95 -3.93 19.75 13.70
N LEU A 96 -3.31 20.93 13.77
CA LEU A 96 -2.09 21.25 13.02
C LEU A 96 -0.93 20.32 13.42
N ALA A 97 -0.78 20.07 14.71
CA ALA A 97 0.24 19.13 15.21
C ALA A 97 0.01 17.71 14.67
N ALA A 98 -1.24 17.25 14.65
CA ALA A 98 -1.60 15.93 14.13
C ALA A 98 -1.36 15.84 12.61
N GLN A 99 -1.63 16.90 11.87
CA GLN A 99 -1.34 16.97 10.43
C GLN A 99 0.17 16.90 10.16
N GLN A 100 0.95 17.64 10.95
CA GLN A 100 2.41 17.61 10.84
C GLN A 100 2.97 16.21 11.15
N ASP A 101 2.45 15.58 12.18
CA ASP A 101 2.85 14.22 12.56
C ASP A 101 2.56 13.20 11.44
N LEU A 102 1.41 13.31 10.79
CA LEU A 102 1.10 12.49 9.62
C LEU A 102 2.11 12.71 8.48
N ILE A 103 2.43 13.96 8.18
CA ILE A 103 3.40 14.31 7.13
C ILE A 103 4.78 13.72 7.47
N ASP A 104 5.21 13.81 8.70
CA ASP A 104 6.51 13.31 9.16
C ASP A 104 6.59 11.77 9.02
N HIS A 105 5.52 11.06 9.35
CA HIS A 105 5.44 9.62 9.16
C HIS A 105 5.43 9.21 7.69
N GLN A 106 4.70 9.95 6.86
CA GLN A 106 4.71 9.73 5.40
C GLN A 106 6.11 9.95 4.81
N LYS A 107 6.77 11.04 5.19
CA LYS A 107 8.14 11.32 4.73
C LYS A 107 9.14 10.26 5.19
N ARG A 108 8.98 9.75 6.40
CA ARG A 108 9.85 8.69 6.91
C ARG A 108 9.66 7.40 6.13
N ALA A 109 8.42 6.97 5.89
CA ALA A 109 8.12 5.79 5.09
C ALA A 109 8.67 5.93 3.66
N GLN A 110 8.46 7.08 3.04
CA GLN A 110 8.99 7.40 1.72
C GLN A 110 10.52 7.35 1.70
N GLY A 111 11.17 7.95 2.68
CA GLY A 111 12.63 7.98 2.79
C GLY A 111 13.25 6.60 2.93
N LEU A 112 12.64 5.70 3.70
CA LEU A 112 13.08 4.31 3.82
C LEU A 112 13.01 3.57 2.48
N MET A 113 11.95 3.82 1.69
CA MET A 113 11.81 3.21 0.37
C MET A 113 12.83 3.78 -0.63
N LEU A 114 12.99 5.09 -0.67
CA LEU A 114 13.94 5.74 -1.58
C LEU A 114 15.42 5.40 -1.25
N ALA A 115 15.71 4.97 -0.04
CA ALA A 115 17.05 4.50 0.34
C ALA A 115 17.37 3.12 -0.26
N GLN A 116 16.40 2.40 -0.80
CA GLN A 116 16.63 1.10 -1.43
C GLN A 116 17.19 1.25 -2.85
N PRO A 117 18.17 0.40 -3.24
CA PRO A 117 18.84 0.55 -4.54
C PRO A 117 17.92 0.29 -5.75
N ASP A 118 16.86 -0.48 -5.57
CA ASP A 118 15.89 -0.83 -6.60
C ASP A 118 14.67 0.08 -6.64
N VAL A 119 14.61 1.09 -5.78
CA VAL A 119 13.53 2.09 -5.74
C VAL A 119 14.06 3.42 -6.26
N GLU A 120 13.53 3.86 -7.40
CA GLU A 120 13.86 5.14 -8.02
C GLU A 120 12.88 6.24 -7.63
N ARG A 121 11.61 5.86 -7.45
CA ARG A 121 10.52 6.79 -7.16
C ARG A 121 9.48 6.12 -6.26
N THR A 122 8.72 6.93 -5.56
CA THR A 122 7.57 6.50 -4.78
C THR A 122 6.30 7.16 -5.26
N ASP A 123 5.21 6.40 -5.31
CA ASP A 123 3.86 6.90 -5.55
C ASP A 123 2.97 6.57 -4.36
N TRP A 124 1.86 7.26 -4.22
CA TRP A 124 0.89 7.07 -3.16
C TRP A 124 -0.45 6.61 -3.72
N GLU A 125 -1.04 5.62 -3.10
CA GLU A 125 -2.37 5.15 -3.44
C GLU A 125 -3.28 5.19 -2.21
N LEU A 126 -4.48 5.73 -2.37
CA LEU A 126 -5.43 5.85 -1.29
C LEU A 126 -5.86 4.47 -0.78
N ASP A 127 -5.77 4.26 0.53
CA ASP A 127 -6.21 3.04 1.19
C ASP A 127 -7.74 3.06 1.38
N VAL A 128 -8.46 2.78 0.30
CA VAL A 128 -9.92 2.80 0.25
C VAL A 128 -10.52 1.78 1.22
N LYS A 129 -9.88 0.61 1.35
CA LYS A 129 -10.36 -0.44 2.24
C LYS A 129 -10.31 -0.01 3.71
N TRP A 130 -9.19 0.55 4.14
CA TRP A 130 -9.05 1.05 5.51
C TRP A 130 -10.09 2.13 5.82
N LEU A 131 -10.27 3.06 4.90
CA LEU A 131 -11.26 4.13 5.04
C LEU A 131 -12.68 3.58 5.11
N ALA A 132 -13.03 2.64 4.25
CA ALA A 132 -14.35 2.00 4.25
C ALA A 132 -14.61 1.23 5.56
N ASP A 133 -13.59 0.52 6.04
CA ASP A 133 -13.66 -0.22 7.32
C ASP A 133 -13.88 0.73 8.53
N HIS A 134 -13.51 2.01 8.38
CA HIS A 134 -13.68 3.06 9.40
C HIS A 134 -14.83 4.03 9.08
N GLY A 135 -15.74 3.66 8.18
CA GLY A 135 -16.95 4.42 7.91
C GLY A 135 -16.80 5.61 6.97
N VAL A 136 -15.66 5.76 6.32
CA VAL A 136 -15.44 6.82 5.33
C VAL A 136 -15.71 6.28 3.92
N GLN A 137 -16.71 6.87 3.26
CA GLN A 137 -17.00 6.52 1.87
C GLN A 137 -16.18 7.40 0.93
N VAL A 138 -15.47 6.74 0.02
CA VAL A 138 -14.68 7.41 -1.02
C VAL A 138 -15.55 7.55 -2.26
N PRO A 139 -15.71 8.76 -2.83
CA PRO A 139 -16.47 8.95 -4.07
C PRO A 139 -15.89 8.09 -5.20
N VAL A 140 -16.77 7.49 -6.00
CA VAL A 140 -16.37 6.73 -7.18
C VAL A 140 -15.61 7.66 -8.14
N GLY A 141 -14.37 7.33 -8.45
CA GLY A 141 -13.46 8.16 -9.25
C GLY A 141 -12.37 8.89 -8.46
N GLY A 142 -12.46 8.92 -7.12
CA GLY A 142 -11.44 9.53 -6.26
C GLY A 142 -10.29 8.61 -5.85
N ALA A 143 -10.31 7.35 -6.29
CA ALA A 143 -9.30 6.36 -5.89
C ALA A 143 -8.01 6.45 -6.69
N GLN A 144 -7.99 7.23 -7.77
CA GLN A 144 -6.79 7.41 -8.58
C GLN A 144 -6.13 8.75 -8.20
N MET A 145 -5.05 8.65 -7.50
CA MET A 145 -4.15 9.77 -7.29
C MET A 145 -3.21 9.88 -8.48
N GLN A 146 -3.26 10.99 -9.11
CA GLN A 146 -2.22 11.37 -10.07
C GLN A 146 -1.06 12.04 -9.33
#